data_a15b192cd12e6b7f600ff9da13263f39
#
_entry.id   a15b192cd12e6b7f600ff9da13263f39
#
_cell.length_a   1.000
_cell.length_b   1.000
_cell.length_c   1.000
_cell.angle_alpha   90.00
_cell.angle_beta   90.00
_cell.angle_gamma   90.00
#
_symmetry.space_group_name_H-M   'P 1'
#
loop_
_entity.id
_entity.type
_entity.pdbx_description
1 polymer ?
#
loop_
_entity_poly.entity_id
_entity_poly.type
_entity_poly.pdbx_seq_one_letter_code
_entity_poly.pdbx_strand_id
1 'polypeptide(L)'
;DIFRDEAGNFKKCLCEDWEGMLSLYEASFLLEEGETILQNARDFTTTRLNKFVEQTKDQNISKLINHALELPLHWRMPRLETRWFIDVYERKQGMNPLLLELAKLDFNNVQITHQNDLKHMSWWWRNIGLEEKLSFARSRLIESFFWTIGLISEPQFSYCRRILTKAIALVTIIDDVYDVYGTLDELELFTDAVERWDVNAMEQLPDYMKICYLSFHNSINEIAFDVLKEQGIYIIPYLKKAWADLCKSFLLEARWFYNGHIPSLQEYIDNAWISISGHVILIHAYFLVNSPITNDALKCLKEYSNIIRYSSTIFRLANDLGTSSDELKRGDVPKSIQCYMHETGVSEAEASYHIRFLISEIWKKMNNEKTTNSPFSETFIKIAFNLFRMAQCTYHQGDGFGIVNCETKDQVLSLLIEPIPCRISAM
;
A
#
# COMPACT_ATOMS: atom_id res chain seq x y z
N ASP A 1 28.98 -15.63 -4.56
CA ASP A 1 29.93 -16.58 -3.95
C ASP A 1 31.13 -15.96 -3.23
N ILE A 2 31.36 -14.65 -3.33
CA ILE A 2 32.45 -14.01 -2.56
C ILE A 2 32.27 -14.09 -1.04
N PHE A 3 31.04 -14.29 -0.57
CA PHE A 3 30.67 -14.38 0.84
C PHE A 3 30.74 -15.81 1.41
N ARG A 4 30.96 -16.84 0.55
CA ARG A 4 31.04 -18.25 0.98
C ARG A 4 32.46 -18.80 0.88
N ASP A 5 32.77 -19.77 1.73
CA ASP A 5 33.97 -20.60 1.66
C ASP A 5 33.78 -21.79 0.69
N GLU A 6 34.84 -22.58 0.48
CA GLU A 6 34.81 -23.77 -0.41
C GLU A 6 33.80 -24.82 0.05
N ALA A 7 33.46 -24.86 1.32
CA ALA A 7 32.46 -25.76 1.91
C ALA A 7 31.03 -25.23 1.82
N GLY A 8 30.83 -24.04 1.22
CA GLY A 8 29.51 -23.39 1.08
C GLY A 8 29.00 -22.64 2.30
N ASN A 9 29.79 -22.53 3.38
CA ASN A 9 29.43 -21.79 4.58
C ASN A 9 29.77 -20.30 4.41
N PHE A 10 29.08 -19.41 5.13
CA PHE A 10 29.44 -18.01 5.17
C PHE A 10 30.79 -17.78 5.84
N LYS A 11 31.66 -16.99 5.22
CA LYS A 11 33.03 -16.73 5.71
C LYS A 11 33.01 -16.08 7.08
N LYS A 12 33.89 -16.52 7.98
CA LYS A 12 34.01 -15.99 9.35
C LYS A 12 34.34 -14.50 9.38
N CYS A 13 35.09 -13.97 8.38
CA CYS A 13 35.41 -12.54 8.29
C CYS A 13 34.17 -11.64 8.17
N LEU A 14 33.05 -12.15 7.63
CA LEU A 14 31.78 -11.40 7.61
C LEU A 14 31.25 -11.11 9.02
N CYS A 15 31.58 -11.93 10.02
CA CYS A 15 31.09 -11.71 11.38
C CYS A 15 31.70 -10.46 12.05
N GLU A 16 32.82 -9.95 11.52
CA GLU A 16 33.50 -8.75 12.00
C GLU A 16 33.18 -7.50 11.16
N ASP A 17 32.56 -7.71 9.98
CA ASP A 17 32.15 -6.67 9.04
C ASP A 17 30.64 -6.44 9.13
N TRP A 18 30.22 -5.55 10.01
CA TRP A 18 28.80 -5.23 10.21
C TRP A 18 28.18 -4.55 8.97
N GLU A 19 28.92 -3.74 8.20
CA GLU A 19 28.42 -3.09 6.96
C GLU A 19 28.16 -4.14 5.88
N GLY A 20 29.09 -5.11 5.72
CA GLY A 20 28.92 -6.22 4.80
C GLY A 20 27.77 -7.14 5.20
N MET A 21 27.62 -7.43 6.51
CA MET A 21 26.46 -8.20 7.02
C MET A 21 25.15 -7.49 6.79
N LEU A 22 25.07 -6.18 7.05
CA LEU A 22 23.87 -5.38 6.83
C LEU A 22 23.51 -5.35 5.34
N SER A 23 24.52 -5.13 4.47
CA SER A 23 24.30 -5.15 3.01
C SER A 23 23.81 -6.50 2.51
N LEU A 24 24.33 -7.61 3.05
CA LEU A 24 23.88 -8.96 2.70
C LEU A 24 22.46 -9.26 3.23
N TYR A 25 22.14 -8.77 4.43
CA TYR A 25 20.80 -8.84 5.01
C TYR A 25 19.78 -8.14 4.09
N GLU A 26 20.04 -6.88 3.73
CA GLU A 26 19.17 -6.11 2.84
C GLU A 26 19.00 -6.78 1.47
N ALA A 27 20.10 -7.24 0.86
CA ALA A 27 20.07 -7.96 -0.41
C ALA A 27 19.26 -9.26 -0.34
N SER A 28 19.21 -9.90 0.83
CA SER A 28 18.47 -11.16 1.01
C SER A 28 16.96 -11.05 0.84
N PHE A 29 16.42 -9.83 0.94
CA PHE A 29 14.98 -9.57 0.71
C PHE A 29 14.62 -9.42 -0.79
N LEU A 30 15.62 -9.44 -1.67
CA LEU A 30 15.41 -9.54 -3.12
C LEU A 30 15.28 -10.98 -3.61
N LEU A 31 15.29 -11.95 -2.69
CA LEU A 31 15.21 -13.37 -3.04
C LEU A 31 13.92 -13.69 -3.82
N GLU A 32 14.05 -14.57 -4.80
CA GLU A 32 12.98 -15.10 -5.62
C GLU A 32 12.51 -16.47 -5.11
N GLU A 33 11.38 -16.95 -5.64
CA GLU A 33 10.86 -18.27 -5.27
C GLU A 33 11.85 -19.38 -5.68
N GLY A 34 12.16 -20.26 -4.73
CA GLY A 34 13.12 -21.35 -4.93
C GLY A 34 14.58 -21.01 -4.68
N GLU A 35 14.93 -19.76 -4.40
CA GLU A 35 16.30 -19.39 -4.04
C GLU A 35 16.64 -19.73 -2.59
N THR A 36 17.57 -20.68 -2.41
CA THR A 36 18.02 -21.08 -1.07
C THR A 36 19.21 -20.27 -0.56
N ILE A 37 20.03 -19.70 -1.46
CA ILE A 37 21.25 -18.97 -1.09
C ILE A 37 20.91 -17.70 -0.31
N LEU A 38 20.00 -16.89 -0.83
CA LEU A 38 19.57 -15.66 -0.18
C LEU A 38 18.74 -15.94 1.08
N GLN A 39 17.96 -17.04 1.11
CA GLN A 39 17.28 -17.45 2.34
C GLN A 39 18.27 -17.77 3.46
N ASN A 40 19.30 -18.59 3.18
CA ASN A 40 20.36 -18.89 4.15
C ASN A 40 21.13 -17.63 4.57
N ALA A 41 21.33 -16.68 3.64
CA ALA A 41 21.97 -15.40 3.96
C ALA A 41 21.13 -14.58 4.94
N ARG A 42 19.81 -14.55 4.76
CA ARG A 42 18.88 -13.88 5.67
C ARG A 42 18.97 -14.45 7.09
N ASP A 43 18.87 -15.75 7.22
CA ASP A 43 18.91 -16.44 8.53
C ASP A 43 20.25 -16.20 9.24
N PHE A 44 21.35 -16.32 8.49
CA PHE A 44 22.70 -16.07 9.01
C PHE A 44 22.88 -14.62 9.48
N THR A 45 22.54 -13.65 8.61
CA THR A 45 22.77 -12.22 8.90
C THR A 45 21.84 -11.72 10.00
N THR A 46 20.55 -12.13 10.02
CA THR A 46 19.61 -11.79 11.10
C THR A 46 20.15 -12.20 12.46
N THR A 47 20.62 -13.45 12.59
CA THR A 47 21.17 -13.96 13.85
C THR A 47 22.41 -13.17 14.28
N ARG A 48 23.28 -12.80 13.34
CA ARG A 48 24.54 -12.09 13.65
C ARG A 48 24.32 -10.64 13.96
N LEU A 49 23.46 -9.95 13.20
CA LEU A 49 23.15 -8.53 13.41
C LEU A 49 22.47 -8.31 14.77
N ASN A 50 21.55 -9.18 15.19
CA ASN A 50 20.96 -9.12 16.52
C ASN A 50 22.04 -9.20 17.63
N LYS A 51 22.95 -10.19 17.53
CA LYS A 51 24.06 -10.31 18.47
C LYS A 51 25.01 -9.11 18.46
N PHE A 52 25.24 -8.53 17.29
CA PHE A 52 26.09 -7.36 17.15
C PHE A 52 25.47 -6.13 17.85
N VAL A 53 24.17 -5.93 17.70
CA VAL A 53 23.45 -4.82 18.37
C VAL A 53 23.54 -4.94 19.90
N GLU A 54 23.44 -6.15 20.44
CA GLU A 54 23.59 -6.39 21.89
C GLU A 54 24.99 -6.05 22.43
N GLN A 55 26.02 -6.14 21.59
CA GLN A 55 27.42 -5.99 21.96
C GLN A 55 28.01 -4.61 21.64
N THR A 56 27.48 -3.92 20.63
CA THR A 56 28.02 -2.63 20.18
C THR A 56 27.68 -1.52 21.16
N LYS A 57 28.67 -0.61 21.38
CA LYS A 57 28.48 0.63 22.14
C LYS A 57 28.19 1.83 21.23
N ASP A 58 28.30 1.65 19.92
CA ASP A 58 28.03 2.72 18.94
C ASP A 58 26.54 2.81 18.67
N GLN A 59 25.92 3.85 19.22
CA GLN A 59 24.48 4.10 19.10
C GLN A 59 24.05 4.36 17.63
N ASN A 60 24.90 4.93 16.78
CA ASN A 60 24.58 5.19 15.39
C ASN A 60 24.51 3.89 14.59
N ILE A 61 25.49 2.99 14.81
CA ILE A 61 25.50 1.67 14.17
C ILE A 61 24.29 0.83 14.65
N SER A 62 24.06 0.83 15.97
CA SER A 62 22.90 0.14 16.56
C SER A 62 21.58 0.63 15.96
N LYS A 63 21.43 1.96 15.78
CA LYS A 63 20.24 2.56 15.15
C LYS A 63 20.06 2.11 13.69
N LEU A 64 21.13 2.07 12.89
CA LEU A 64 21.09 1.60 11.50
C LEU A 64 20.64 0.14 11.42
N ILE A 65 21.26 -0.72 12.23
CA ILE A 65 20.96 -2.17 12.21
C ILE A 65 19.53 -2.43 12.71
N ASN A 66 19.12 -1.80 13.82
CA ASN A 66 17.75 -1.96 14.34
C ASN A 66 16.70 -1.49 13.32
N HIS A 67 16.96 -0.38 12.63
CA HIS A 67 16.08 0.10 11.57
C HIS A 67 15.91 -0.93 10.46
N ALA A 68 16.98 -1.56 10.01
CA ALA A 68 16.91 -2.61 8.99
C ALA A 68 16.24 -3.88 9.49
N LEU A 69 16.51 -4.30 10.74
CA LEU A 69 15.89 -5.49 11.35
C LEU A 69 14.40 -5.31 11.62
N GLU A 70 13.95 -4.10 11.93
CA GLU A 70 12.53 -3.78 12.11
C GLU A 70 11.75 -3.95 10.80
N LEU A 71 12.23 -3.36 9.71
CA LEU A 71 11.69 -3.52 8.37
C LEU A 71 12.80 -3.33 7.34
N PRO A 72 13.07 -4.29 6.45
CA PRO A 72 14.17 -4.17 5.48
C PRO A 72 13.90 -3.05 4.47
N LEU A 73 14.96 -2.44 3.95
CA LEU A 73 14.90 -1.34 2.99
C LEU A 73 14.01 -1.65 1.78
N HIS A 74 14.09 -2.88 1.26
CA HIS A 74 13.27 -3.31 0.12
C HIS A 74 11.76 -3.25 0.39
N TRP A 75 11.36 -3.34 1.66
CA TRP A 75 9.95 -3.32 2.09
C TRP A 75 9.48 -1.96 2.60
N ARG A 76 10.37 -0.97 2.69
CA ARG A 76 10.05 0.37 3.20
C ARG A 76 9.46 1.28 2.15
N MET A 77 8.64 2.23 2.58
CA MET A 77 8.14 3.32 1.75
C MET A 77 9.31 4.27 1.36
N PRO A 78 9.64 4.39 0.05
CA PRO A 78 10.87 5.07 -0.37
C PRO A 78 10.97 6.52 0.09
N ARG A 79 9.86 7.25 0.15
CA ARG A 79 9.87 8.68 0.50
C ARG A 79 10.15 8.92 1.99
N LEU A 80 9.59 8.08 2.88
CA LEU A 80 9.91 8.12 4.31
C LEU A 80 11.35 7.69 4.57
N GLU A 81 11.80 6.65 3.89
CA GLU A 81 13.18 6.18 3.98
C GLU A 81 14.18 7.24 3.51
N THR A 82 13.85 7.98 2.45
CA THR A 82 14.67 9.13 2.01
C THR A 82 14.78 10.18 3.12
N ARG A 83 13.69 10.54 3.79
CA ARG A 83 13.70 11.51 4.90
C ARG A 83 14.58 11.03 6.03
N TRP A 84 14.38 9.79 6.45
CA TRP A 84 15.17 9.17 7.50
C TRP A 84 16.66 9.09 7.16
N PHE A 85 16.98 8.69 5.93
CA PHE A 85 18.37 8.54 5.48
C PHE A 85 19.11 9.88 5.39
N ILE A 86 18.45 10.97 5.01
CA ILE A 86 19.04 12.32 5.02
C ILE A 86 19.53 12.66 6.45
N ASP A 87 18.69 12.40 7.47
CA ASP A 87 19.04 12.65 8.87
C ASP A 87 20.21 11.76 9.36
N VAL A 88 20.25 10.52 8.91
CA VAL A 88 21.35 9.58 9.22
C VAL A 88 22.62 10.00 8.54
N TYR A 89 22.55 10.35 7.25
CA TYR A 89 23.71 10.77 6.45
C TYR A 89 24.35 12.05 6.99
N GLU A 90 23.56 13.00 7.50
CA GLU A 90 24.08 14.24 8.13
C GLU A 90 24.99 13.96 9.33
N ARG A 91 24.77 12.85 10.04
CA ARG A 91 25.58 12.45 11.21
C ARG A 91 26.76 11.55 10.84
N LYS A 92 26.86 11.13 9.59
CA LYS A 92 27.94 10.24 9.14
C LYS A 92 29.26 10.98 9.10
N GLN A 93 30.31 10.40 9.71
CA GLN A 93 31.68 10.92 9.59
C GLN A 93 32.13 10.89 8.12
N GLY A 94 32.63 12.02 7.62
CA GLY A 94 33.09 12.13 6.22
C GLY A 94 31.95 12.32 5.20
N MET A 95 30.72 12.69 5.64
CA MET A 95 29.62 13.02 4.72
C MET A 95 30.01 14.15 3.77
N ASN A 96 29.54 14.10 2.53
CA ASN A 96 29.69 15.16 1.56
C ASN A 96 28.67 16.27 1.78
N PRO A 97 29.07 17.50 2.21
CA PRO A 97 28.12 18.56 2.54
C PRO A 97 27.31 19.07 1.34
N LEU A 98 27.88 19.06 0.13
CA LEU A 98 27.17 19.49 -1.08
C LEU A 98 26.10 18.49 -1.47
N LEU A 99 26.40 17.18 -1.37
CA LEU A 99 25.43 16.13 -1.65
C LEU A 99 24.28 16.16 -0.63
N LEU A 100 24.59 16.36 0.65
CA LEU A 100 23.58 16.50 1.70
C LEU A 100 22.67 17.68 1.44
N GLU A 101 23.23 18.85 1.11
CA GLU A 101 22.46 20.06 0.84
C GLU A 101 21.56 19.90 -0.39
N LEU A 102 22.08 19.29 -1.46
CA LEU A 102 21.29 18.95 -2.65
C LEU A 102 20.10 18.04 -2.30
N ALA A 103 20.34 16.99 -1.51
CA ALA A 103 19.29 16.07 -1.10
C ALA A 103 18.19 16.76 -0.27
N LYS A 104 18.57 17.68 0.63
CA LYS A 104 17.63 18.48 1.42
C LYS A 104 16.78 19.39 0.54
N LEU A 105 17.41 20.09 -0.39
CA LEU A 105 16.73 21.01 -1.33
C LEU A 105 15.77 20.26 -2.24
N ASP A 106 16.19 19.14 -2.81
CA ASP A 106 15.35 18.29 -3.65
C ASP A 106 14.15 17.76 -2.86
N PHE A 107 14.38 17.26 -1.64
CA PHE A 107 13.32 16.80 -0.77
C PHE A 107 12.26 17.90 -0.52
N ASN A 108 12.70 19.11 -0.19
CA ASN A 108 11.81 20.24 0.09
C ASN A 108 11.04 20.69 -1.18
N ASN A 109 11.67 20.69 -2.35
CA ASN A 109 11.01 21.01 -3.63
C ASN A 109 9.90 20.02 -3.95
N VAL A 110 10.14 18.73 -3.77
CA VAL A 110 9.11 17.69 -3.94
C VAL A 110 7.99 17.87 -2.93
N GLN A 111 8.31 18.22 -1.67
CA GLN A 111 7.32 18.52 -0.63
C GLN A 111 6.38 19.67 -1.02
N ILE A 112 6.92 20.76 -1.60
CA ILE A 112 6.09 21.88 -2.10
C ILE A 112 5.10 21.42 -3.19
N THR A 113 5.54 20.54 -4.09
CA THR A 113 4.67 19.94 -5.10
C THR A 113 3.54 19.14 -4.45
N HIS A 114 3.85 18.32 -3.47
CA HIS A 114 2.85 17.55 -2.73
C HIS A 114 1.87 18.45 -1.95
N GLN A 115 2.34 19.53 -1.34
CA GLN A 115 1.47 20.52 -0.69
C GLN A 115 0.49 21.17 -1.66
N ASN A 116 0.93 21.48 -2.88
CA ASN A 116 0.06 22.04 -3.91
C ASN A 116 -0.99 21.02 -4.37
N ASP A 117 -0.60 19.77 -4.56
CA ASP A 117 -1.54 18.68 -4.88
C ASP A 117 -2.59 18.52 -3.77
N LEU A 118 -2.18 18.53 -2.49
CA LEU A 118 -3.10 18.42 -1.36
C LEU A 118 -4.07 19.60 -1.28
N LYS A 119 -3.63 20.83 -1.61
CA LYS A 119 -4.55 22.00 -1.70
C LYS A 119 -5.65 21.76 -2.73
N HIS A 120 -5.30 21.24 -3.92
CA HIS A 120 -6.28 20.87 -4.94
C HIS A 120 -7.25 19.80 -4.45
N MET A 121 -6.75 18.79 -3.75
CA MET A 121 -7.59 17.72 -3.22
C MET A 121 -8.51 18.20 -2.10
N SER A 122 -8.03 19.09 -1.22
CA SER A 122 -8.87 19.70 -0.18
C SER A 122 -9.98 20.57 -0.74
N TRP A 123 -9.72 21.26 -1.86
CA TRP A 123 -10.76 22.01 -2.58
C TRP A 123 -11.80 21.06 -3.20
N TRP A 124 -11.36 20.02 -3.91
CA TRP A 124 -12.24 19.02 -4.51
C TRP A 124 -13.14 18.37 -3.46
N TRP A 125 -12.57 17.94 -2.32
CA TRP A 125 -13.28 17.26 -1.24
C TRP A 125 -14.39 18.12 -0.65
N ARG A 126 -14.10 19.40 -0.41
CA ARG A 126 -15.11 20.34 0.07
C ARG A 126 -16.22 20.57 -0.95
N ASN A 127 -15.87 20.66 -2.24
CA ASN A 127 -16.86 20.91 -3.29
C ASN A 127 -17.77 19.72 -3.57
N ILE A 128 -17.27 18.49 -3.42
CA ILE A 128 -18.09 17.29 -3.59
C ILE A 128 -19.13 17.16 -2.46
N GLY A 129 -18.84 17.72 -1.27
CA GLY A 129 -19.78 17.85 -0.16
C GLY A 129 -20.24 16.55 0.49
N LEU A 130 -19.54 15.43 0.27
CA LEU A 130 -19.94 14.11 0.79
C LEU A 130 -19.84 14.05 2.32
N GLU A 131 -18.85 14.70 2.92
CA GLU A 131 -18.66 14.72 4.37
C GLU A 131 -19.87 15.33 5.11
N GLU A 132 -20.50 16.36 4.52
CA GLU A 132 -21.69 17.00 5.09
C GLU A 132 -22.97 16.15 4.89
N LYS A 133 -23.02 15.38 3.82
CA LYS A 133 -24.22 14.61 3.42
C LYS A 133 -24.21 13.18 3.93
N LEU A 134 -23.04 12.60 4.14
CA LEU A 134 -22.82 11.24 4.61
C LEU A 134 -22.12 11.26 5.97
N SER A 135 -22.83 11.68 7.01
CA SER A 135 -22.26 11.89 8.36
C SER A 135 -21.72 10.62 9.02
N PHE A 136 -22.07 9.44 8.50
CA PHE A 136 -21.55 8.15 8.94
C PHE A 136 -20.20 7.81 8.29
N ALA A 137 -19.88 8.42 7.14
CA ALA A 137 -18.66 8.11 6.40
C ALA A 137 -17.44 8.83 7.00
N ARG A 138 -16.32 8.10 7.07
CA ARG A 138 -15.05 8.62 7.58
C ARG A 138 -14.46 9.64 6.61
N SER A 139 -14.08 10.81 7.12
CA SER A 139 -13.27 11.77 6.35
C SER A 139 -11.80 11.38 6.43
N ARG A 140 -11.26 10.81 5.35
CA ARG A 140 -9.88 10.27 5.26
C ARG A 140 -9.08 10.85 4.10
N LEU A 141 -9.30 12.13 3.78
CA LEU A 141 -8.62 12.78 2.66
C LEU A 141 -7.11 12.84 2.84
N ILE A 142 -6.64 13.20 4.04
CA ILE A 142 -5.20 13.35 4.33
C ILE A 142 -4.51 11.99 4.25
N GLU A 143 -5.10 10.97 4.86
CA GLU A 143 -4.60 9.60 4.84
C GLU A 143 -4.60 9.05 3.40
N SER A 144 -5.66 9.28 2.64
CA SER A 144 -5.73 8.91 1.22
C SER A 144 -4.64 9.59 0.39
N PHE A 145 -4.38 10.87 0.64
CA PHE A 145 -3.31 11.60 -0.03
C PHE A 145 -1.91 11.11 0.40
N PHE A 146 -1.71 10.82 1.67
CA PHE A 146 -0.47 10.24 2.17
C PHE A 146 -0.15 8.90 1.49
N TRP A 147 -1.17 8.06 1.29
CA TRP A 147 -1.04 6.82 0.52
C TRP A 147 -0.53 7.08 -0.90
N THR A 148 -1.06 8.08 -1.58
CA THR A 148 -0.64 8.37 -2.96
C THR A 148 0.80 8.89 -3.06
N ILE A 149 1.30 9.60 -2.04
CA ILE A 149 2.72 9.95 -1.94
C ILE A 149 3.58 8.69 -1.82
N GLY A 150 3.11 7.70 -1.06
CA GLY A 150 3.77 6.40 -0.95
C GLY A 150 3.81 5.64 -2.26
N LEU A 151 2.73 5.70 -3.04
CA LEU A 151 2.61 5.03 -4.33
C LEU A 151 3.52 5.66 -5.40
N ILE A 152 3.47 6.99 -5.53
CA ILE A 152 4.17 7.73 -6.58
C ILE A 152 4.51 9.15 -6.11
N SER A 153 5.75 9.35 -5.68
CA SER A 153 6.21 10.60 -5.08
C SER A 153 6.79 11.61 -6.09
N GLU A 154 7.15 11.18 -7.29
CA GLU A 154 7.84 12.00 -8.27
C GLU A 154 6.98 13.19 -8.73
N PRO A 155 7.56 14.41 -8.83
CA PRO A 155 6.82 15.65 -9.11
C PRO A 155 5.98 15.63 -10.39
N GLN A 156 6.47 14.98 -11.44
CA GLN A 156 5.79 14.91 -12.74
C GLN A 156 4.47 14.15 -12.72
N PHE A 157 4.21 13.36 -11.67
CA PHE A 157 2.99 12.57 -11.54
C PHE A 157 1.92 13.23 -10.64
N SER A 158 1.92 14.57 -10.52
CA SER A 158 0.90 15.33 -9.77
C SER A 158 -0.54 14.94 -10.12
N TYR A 159 -0.83 14.82 -11.42
CA TYR A 159 -2.17 14.44 -11.87
C TYR A 159 -2.54 13.02 -11.40
N CYS A 160 -1.62 12.07 -11.54
CA CYS A 160 -1.82 10.70 -11.07
C CYS A 160 -2.11 10.67 -9.56
N ARG A 161 -1.32 11.37 -8.72
CA ARG A 161 -1.55 11.44 -7.27
C ARG A 161 -2.95 11.97 -6.94
N ARG A 162 -3.37 13.06 -7.59
CA ARG A 162 -4.71 13.64 -7.34
C ARG A 162 -5.83 12.69 -7.71
N ILE A 163 -5.73 11.99 -8.83
CA ILE A 163 -6.75 11.03 -9.24
C ILE A 163 -6.78 9.80 -8.32
N LEU A 164 -5.62 9.27 -7.95
CA LEU A 164 -5.54 8.15 -6.99
C LEU A 164 -6.10 8.55 -5.61
N THR A 165 -5.88 9.80 -5.18
CA THR A 165 -6.49 10.31 -3.94
C THR A 165 -8.02 10.33 -4.04
N LYS A 166 -8.59 10.78 -5.17
CA LYS A 166 -10.04 10.71 -5.42
C LYS A 166 -10.53 9.25 -5.30
N ALA A 167 -9.85 8.33 -5.96
CA ALA A 167 -10.23 6.91 -5.96
C ALA A 167 -10.19 6.31 -4.55
N ILE A 168 -9.11 6.52 -3.78
CA ILE A 168 -8.97 6.00 -2.40
C ILE A 168 -10.03 6.62 -1.47
N ALA A 169 -10.28 7.92 -1.56
CA ALA A 169 -11.31 8.58 -0.75
C ALA A 169 -12.73 8.05 -1.08
N LEU A 170 -13.04 7.80 -2.35
CA LEU A 170 -14.31 7.20 -2.77
C LEU A 170 -14.42 5.72 -2.33
N VAL A 171 -13.32 4.96 -2.38
CA VAL A 171 -13.28 3.59 -1.81
C VAL A 171 -13.67 3.63 -0.34
N THR A 172 -13.08 4.53 0.45
CA THR A 172 -13.37 4.63 1.90
C THR A 172 -14.85 4.93 2.17
N ILE A 173 -15.48 5.81 1.37
CA ILE A 173 -16.90 6.11 1.53
C ILE A 173 -17.78 4.90 1.18
N ILE A 174 -17.45 4.20 0.08
CA ILE A 174 -18.19 3.01 -0.34
C ILE A 174 -18.03 1.89 0.69
N ASP A 175 -16.83 1.69 1.21
CA ASP A 175 -16.51 0.75 2.30
C ASP A 175 -17.42 1.03 3.52
N ASP A 176 -17.52 2.28 3.97
CA ASP A 176 -18.40 2.68 5.07
C ASP A 176 -19.91 2.45 4.78
N VAL A 177 -20.32 2.52 3.51
CA VAL A 177 -21.70 2.15 3.12
C VAL A 177 -21.93 0.66 3.34
N TYR A 178 -20.97 -0.20 3.00
CA TYR A 178 -21.11 -1.65 3.12
C TYR A 178 -20.92 -2.15 4.56
N ASP A 179 -19.98 -1.60 5.30
CA ASP A 179 -19.58 -2.12 6.61
C ASP A 179 -20.39 -1.50 7.77
N VAL A 180 -20.85 -0.25 7.62
CA VAL A 180 -21.38 0.51 8.75
C VAL A 180 -22.86 0.85 8.64
N TYR A 181 -23.37 1.14 7.44
CA TYR A 181 -24.64 1.84 7.33
C TYR A 181 -25.72 1.14 6.50
N GLY A 182 -25.37 0.49 5.40
CA GLY A 182 -26.34 -0.11 4.47
C GLY A 182 -26.94 -1.41 5.00
N THR A 183 -28.25 -1.60 4.76
CA THR A 183 -28.90 -2.91 4.93
C THR A 183 -28.54 -3.84 3.77
N LEU A 184 -28.65 -5.16 3.97
CA LEU A 184 -28.28 -6.13 2.93
C LEU A 184 -29.03 -5.89 1.61
N ASP A 185 -30.34 -5.62 1.67
CA ASP A 185 -31.17 -5.34 0.49
C ASP A 185 -30.71 -4.07 -0.25
N GLU A 186 -30.35 -3.02 0.49
CA GLU A 186 -29.81 -1.78 -0.07
C GLU A 186 -28.44 -1.99 -0.71
N LEU A 187 -27.57 -2.81 -0.09
CA LEU A 187 -26.26 -3.16 -0.62
C LEU A 187 -26.36 -3.97 -1.93
N GLU A 188 -27.35 -4.84 -2.05
CA GLU A 188 -27.65 -5.58 -3.29
C GLU A 188 -28.05 -4.62 -4.42
N LEU A 189 -28.93 -3.65 -4.13
CA LEU A 189 -29.35 -2.64 -5.10
C LEU A 189 -28.17 -1.73 -5.52
N PHE A 190 -27.32 -1.33 -4.57
CA PHE A 190 -26.15 -0.51 -4.87
C PHE A 190 -25.14 -1.27 -5.74
N THR A 191 -24.88 -2.55 -5.42
CA THR A 191 -24.00 -3.43 -6.21
C THR A 191 -24.51 -3.58 -7.65
N ASP A 192 -25.81 -3.82 -7.84
CA ASP A 192 -26.43 -3.90 -9.16
C ASP A 192 -26.30 -2.59 -9.96
N ALA A 193 -26.51 -1.44 -9.31
CA ALA A 193 -26.34 -0.12 -9.95
C ALA A 193 -24.90 0.09 -10.45
N VAL A 194 -23.89 -0.25 -9.62
CA VAL A 194 -22.47 -0.18 -9.99
C VAL A 194 -22.15 -1.18 -11.10
N GLU A 195 -22.66 -2.40 -11.03
CA GLU A 195 -22.44 -3.42 -12.05
C GLU A 195 -23.03 -3.05 -13.41
N ARG A 196 -24.19 -2.44 -13.43
CA ARG A 196 -24.78 -1.93 -14.70
C ARG A 196 -24.12 -0.67 -15.20
N TRP A 197 -23.54 0.14 -14.32
CA TRP A 197 -23.00 1.46 -14.63
C TRP A 197 -24.05 2.39 -15.25
N ASP A 198 -25.27 2.30 -14.75
CA ASP A 198 -26.44 2.99 -15.27
C ASP A 198 -26.99 3.99 -14.24
N VAL A 199 -26.98 5.27 -14.60
CA VAL A 199 -27.50 6.35 -13.74
C VAL A 199 -28.97 6.15 -13.39
N ASN A 200 -29.77 5.56 -14.28
CA ASN A 200 -31.19 5.30 -14.00
C ASN A 200 -31.38 4.25 -12.88
N ALA A 201 -30.42 3.35 -12.69
CA ALA A 201 -30.48 2.37 -11.61
C ALA A 201 -30.52 3.03 -10.21
N MET A 202 -30.02 4.26 -10.08
CA MET A 202 -30.01 4.95 -8.80
C MET A 202 -31.44 5.31 -8.31
N GLU A 203 -32.48 5.30 -9.15
CA GLU A 203 -33.85 5.60 -8.73
C GLU A 203 -34.34 4.65 -7.64
N GLN A 204 -33.84 3.42 -7.62
CA GLN A 204 -34.20 2.39 -6.64
C GLN A 204 -33.41 2.50 -5.33
N LEU A 205 -32.37 3.35 -5.28
CA LEU A 205 -31.52 3.50 -4.11
C LEU A 205 -32.15 4.46 -3.08
N PRO A 206 -31.88 4.31 -1.79
CA PRO A 206 -32.20 5.32 -0.78
C PRO A 206 -31.38 6.61 -1.02
N ASP A 207 -31.87 7.74 -0.48
CA ASP A 207 -31.33 9.07 -0.81
C ASP A 207 -29.82 9.21 -0.51
N TYR A 208 -29.33 8.64 0.58
CA TYR A 208 -27.90 8.68 0.90
C TYR A 208 -27.06 7.90 -0.13
N MET A 209 -27.56 6.74 -0.59
CA MET A 209 -26.89 5.96 -1.63
C MET A 209 -26.97 6.64 -3.00
N LYS A 210 -28.06 7.38 -3.33
CA LYS A 210 -28.14 8.18 -4.54
C LYS A 210 -27.03 9.22 -4.59
N ILE A 211 -26.80 9.92 -3.47
CA ILE A 211 -25.74 10.93 -3.35
C ILE A 211 -24.37 10.27 -3.53
N CYS A 212 -24.11 9.15 -2.84
CA CYS A 212 -22.88 8.39 -2.96
C CYS A 212 -22.66 7.91 -4.39
N TYR A 213 -23.64 7.23 -4.99
CA TYR A 213 -23.55 6.67 -6.34
C TYR A 213 -23.31 7.74 -7.40
N LEU A 214 -24.07 8.82 -7.40
CA LEU A 214 -23.95 9.85 -8.43
C LEU A 214 -22.61 10.59 -8.34
N SER A 215 -22.15 10.87 -7.13
CA SER A 215 -20.85 11.48 -6.87
C SER A 215 -19.70 10.60 -7.34
N PHE A 216 -19.76 9.32 -7.01
CA PHE A 216 -18.83 8.30 -7.46
C PHE A 216 -18.83 8.13 -8.98
N HIS A 217 -20.01 7.90 -9.58
CA HIS A 217 -20.17 7.70 -11.02
C HIS A 217 -19.64 8.89 -11.83
N ASN A 218 -19.96 10.12 -11.42
CA ASN A 218 -19.47 11.32 -12.09
C ASN A 218 -17.94 11.45 -11.99
N SER A 219 -17.36 11.20 -10.81
CA SER A 219 -15.91 11.29 -10.60
C SER A 219 -15.15 10.29 -11.48
N ILE A 220 -15.65 9.06 -11.61
CA ILE A 220 -15.00 8.03 -12.43
C ILE A 220 -15.18 8.31 -13.93
N ASN A 221 -16.33 8.81 -14.35
CA ASN A 221 -16.55 9.22 -15.75
C ASN A 221 -15.70 10.45 -16.13
N GLU A 222 -15.48 11.41 -15.21
CA GLU A 222 -14.55 12.54 -15.42
C GLU A 222 -13.14 12.02 -15.70
N ILE A 223 -12.63 11.08 -14.88
CA ILE A 223 -11.32 10.47 -15.09
C ILE A 223 -11.24 9.78 -16.44
N ALA A 224 -12.25 8.99 -16.79
CA ALA A 224 -12.29 8.28 -18.07
C ALA A 224 -12.35 9.24 -19.27
N PHE A 225 -13.06 10.36 -19.14
CA PHE A 225 -13.10 11.41 -20.16
C PHE A 225 -11.73 12.07 -20.33
N ASP A 226 -11.03 12.38 -19.25
CA ASP A 226 -9.68 12.96 -19.32
C ASP A 226 -8.70 12.02 -20.02
N VAL A 227 -8.72 10.73 -19.70
CA VAL A 227 -7.87 9.73 -20.39
C VAL A 227 -8.25 9.60 -21.87
N LEU A 228 -9.55 9.59 -22.18
CA LEU A 228 -10.01 9.57 -23.58
C LEU A 228 -9.53 10.79 -24.36
N LYS A 229 -9.63 11.98 -23.76
CA LYS A 229 -9.21 13.25 -24.37
C LYS A 229 -7.69 13.30 -24.61
N GLU A 230 -6.88 12.86 -23.62
CA GLU A 230 -5.42 12.99 -23.69
C GLU A 230 -4.75 11.82 -24.44
N GLN A 231 -5.32 10.61 -24.38
CA GLN A 231 -4.70 9.39 -24.90
C GLN A 231 -5.53 8.69 -25.98
N GLY A 232 -6.77 9.13 -26.24
CA GLY A 232 -7.66 8.51 -27.24
C GLY A 232 -8.20 7.13 -26.85
N ILE A 233 -8.14 6.75 -25.57
CA ILE A 233 -8.50 5.41 -25.11
C ILE A 233 -9.74 5.46 -24.21
N TYR A 234 -10.73 4.59 -24.54
CA TYR A 234 -11.94 4.42 -23.76
C TYR A 234 -11.73 3.42 -22.62
N ILE A 235 -11.62 3.89 -21.38
CA ILE A 235 -11.22 3.08 -20.21
C ILE A 235 -12.38 2.68 -19.29
N ILE A 236 -13.60 3.19 -19.50
CA ILE A 236 -14.78 2.85 -18.67
C ILE A 236 -14.95 1.34 -18.46
N PRO A 237 -14.79 0.45 -19.45
CA PRO A 237 -14.96 -0.99 -19.22
C PRO A 237 -14.02 -1.58 -18.17
N TYR A 238 -12.82 -1.04 -18.04
CA TYR A 238 -11.82 -1.47 -17.04
C TYR A 238 -12.14 -0.91 -15.66
N LEU A 239 -12.45 0.38 -15.58
CA LEU A 239 -12.81 1.04 -14.32
C LEU A 239 -14.11 0.46 -13.75
N LYS A 240 -15.16 0.37 -14.58
CA LYS A 240 -16.44 -0.25 -14.23
C LYS A 240 -16.25 -1.66 -13.66
N LYS A 241 -15.46 -2.51 -14.36
CA LYS A 241 -15.19 -3.87 -13.89
C LYS A 241 -14.54 -3.87 -12.50
N ALA A 242 -13.49 -3.06 -12.31
CA ALA A 242 -12.78 -3.01 -11.04
C ALA A 242 -13.68 -2.56 -9.88
N TRP A 243 -14.49 -1.53 -10.08
CA TRP A 243 -15.41 -1.04 -9.07
C TRP A 243 -16.57 -1.99 -8.81
N ALA A 244 -17.10 -2.64 -9.85
CA ALA A 244 -18.15 -3.66 -9.70
C ALA A 244 -17.64 -4.88 -8.92
N ASP A 245 -16.42 -5.35 -9.22
CA ASP A 245 -15.82 -6.48 -8.51
C ASP A 245 -15.54 -6.11 -7.03
N LEU A 246 -15.13 -4.86 -6.74
CA LEU A 246 -14.99 -4.35 -5.38
C LEU A 246 -16.33 -4.40 -4.63
N CYS A 247 -17.40 -3.84 -5.20
CA CYS A 247 -18.71 -3.83 -4.57
C CYS A 247 -19.26 -5.25 -4.35
N LYS A 248 -19.06 -6.18 -5.30
CA LYS A 248 -19.42 -7.59 -5.14
C LYS A 248 -18.66 -8.27 -4.01
N SER A 249 -17.38 -7.92 -3.85
CA SER A 249 -16.55 -8.46 -2.79
C SER A 249 -17.00 -7.97 -1.41
N PHE A 250 -17.32 -6.68 -1.27
CA PHE A 250 -17.95 -6.13 -0.06
C PHE A 250 -19.31 -6.77 0.23
N LEU A 251 -20.15 -6.95 -0.79
CA LEU A 251 -21.45 -7.60 -0.62
C LEU A 251 -21.31 -9.05 -0.14
N LEU A 252 -20.28 -9.77 -0.59
CA LEU A 252 -20.00 -11.13 -0.11
C LEU A 252 -19.62 -11.13 1.37
N GLU A 253 -18.77 -10.19 1.82
CA GLU A 253 -18.40 -10.03 3.23
C GLU A 253 -19.63 -9.65 4.08
N ALA A 254 -20.49 -8.74 3.61
CA ALA A 254 -21.75 -8.42 4.26
C ALA A 254 -22.65 -9.66 4.41
N ARG A 255 -22.75 -10.48 3.36
CA ARG A 255 -23.53 -11.75 3.43
C ARG A 255 -22.94 -12.74 4.42
N TRP A 256 -21.61 -12.86 4.53
CA TRP A 256 -20.97 -13.68 5.57
C TRP A 256 -21.37 -13.19 6.97
N PHE A 257 -21.30 -11.88 7.18
CA PHE A 257 -21.70 -11.26 8.46
C PHE A 257 -23.17 -11.56 8.81
N TYR A 258 -24.10 -11.27 7.90
CA TYR A 258 -25.55 -11.49 8.15
C TYR A 258 -25.92 -12.97 8.33
N ASN A 259 -25.18 -13.88 7.71
CA ASN A 259 -25.40 -15.33 7.82
C ASN A 259 -24.60 -15.98 8.97
N GLY A 260 -23.75 -15.24 9.67
CA GLY A 260 -22.84 -15.78 10.69
C GLY A 260 -21.84 -16.79 10.14
N HIS A 261 -21.49 -16.68 8.84
CA HIS A 261 -20.53 -17.57 8.20
C HIS A 261 -19.10 -17.14 8.52
N ILE A 262 -18.27 -18.08 8.96
CA ILE A 262 -16.83 -17.88 9.13
C ILE A 262 -16.14 -18.63 7.99
N PRO A 263 -15.53 -17.93 7.03
CA PRO A 263 -14.87 -18.57 5.91
C PRO A 263 -13.56 -19.27 6.34
N SER A 264 -13.11 -20.27 5.56
CA SER A 264 -11.74 -20.76 5.66
C SER A 264 -10.73 -19.67 5.27
N LEU A 265 -9.46 -19.81 5.66
CA LEU A 265 -8.43 -18.83 5.28
C LEU A 265 -8.35 -18.65 3.76
N GLN A 266 -8.43 -19.75 2.99
CA GLN A 266 -8.38 -19.67 1.53
C GLN A 266 -9.61 -18.97 0.95
N GLU A 267 -10.82 -19.30 1.39
CA GLU A 267 -12.06 -18.65 0.98
C GLU A 267 -12.04 -17.15 1.28
N TYR A 268 -11.52 -16.78 2.47
CA TYR A 268 -11.33 -15.39 2.84
C TYR A 268 -10.35 -14.68 1.90
N ILE A 269 -9.14 -15.23 1.67
CA ILE A 269 -8.12 -14.61 0.82
C ILE A 269 -8.61 -14.47 -0.61
N ASP A 270 -9.35 -15.45 -1.15
CA ASP A 270 -9.89 -15.42 -2.52
C ASP A 270 -10.86 -14.24 -2.75
N ASN A 271 -11.54 -13.77 -1.71
CA ASN A 271 -12.36 -12.56 -1.75
C ASN A 271 -11.57 -11.31 -1.33
N ALA A 272 -10.80 -11.40 -0.25
CA ALA A 272 -10.26 -10.26 0.47
C ALA A 272 -9.17 -9.48 -0.27
N TRP A 273 -8.45 -10.12 -1.23
CA TRP A 273 -7.53 -9.40 -2.10
C TRP A 273 -8.26 -8.42 -3.04
N ILE A 274 -9.56 -8.64 -3.30
CA ILE A 274 -10.42 -7.72 -4.04
C ILE A 274 -10.98 -6.64 -3.08
N SER A 275 -11.55 -7.03 -1.94
CA SER A 275 -12.18 -6.10 -1.00
C SER A 275 -11.21 -5.09 -0.40
N ILE A 276 -9.89 -5.37 -0.38
CA ILE A 276 -8.88 -4.37 0.02
C ILE A 276 -8.71 -3.23 -1.01
N SER A 277 -9.38 -3.27 -2.15
CA SER A 277 -9.35 -2.25 -3.22
C SER A 277 -8.03 -2.04 -3.96
N GLY A 278 -6.99 -2.81 -3.68
CA GLY A 278 -5.67 -2.65 -4.31
C GLY A 278 -5.72 -2.69 -5.85
N HIS A 279 -6.54 -3.58 -6.42
CA HIS A 279 -6.76 -3.68 -7.86
C HIS A 279 -7.41 -2.42 -8.46
N VAL A 280 -8.34 -1.77 -7.76
CA VAL A 280 -8.94 -0.50 -8.19
C VAL A 280 -7.87 0.57 -8.31
N ILE A 281 -7.04 0.73 -7.27
CA ILE A 281 -5.95 1.70 -7.24
C ILE A 281 -4.98 1.45 -8.40
N LEU A 282 -4.56 0.20 -8.61
CA LEU A 282 -3.59 -0.16 -9.66
C LEU A 282 -4.15 0.04 -11.07
N ILE A 283 -5.43 -0.28 -11.31
CA ILE A 283 -6.05 -0.05 -12.63
C ILE A 283 -6.13 1.44 -12.95
N HIS A 284 -6.51 2.30 -11.99
CA HIS A 284 -6.45 3.73 -12.17
C HIS A 284 -5.02 4.20 -12.46
N ALA A 285 -4.04 3.77 -11.65
CA ALA A 285 -2.64 4.13 -11.82
C ALA A 285 -2.11 3.79 -13.20
N TYR A 286 -2.44 2.62 -13.76
CA TYR A 286 -1.99 2.20 -15.07
C TYR A 286 -2.32 3.20 -16.16
N PHE A 287 -3.56 3.70 -16.20
CA PHE A 287 -4.00 4.65 -17.22
C PHE A 287 -3.46 6.08 -17.02
N LEU A 288 -2.85 6.37 -15.87
CA LEU A 288 -2.39 7.71 -15.49
C LEU A 288 -0.88 7.91 -15.57
N VAL A 289 -0.08 6.86 -15.77
CA VAL A 289 1.40 6.95 -15.77
C VAL A 289 2.02 7.02 -17.15
N ASN A 290 1.32 7.55 -18.14
CA ASN A 290 1.85 7.86 -19.48
C ASN A 290 2.74 6.75 -20.09
N SER A 291 2.32 5.52 -20.00
CA SER A 291 3.00 4.37 -20.61
C SER A 291 2.33 4.03 -21.94
N PRO A 292 3.06 3.49 -22.92
CA PRO A 292 2.38 2.99 -24.10
C PRO A 292 1.40 1.89 -23.67
N ILE A 293 0.10 2.13 -23.93
CA ILE A 293 -0.96 1.17 -23.62
C ILE A 293 -0.96 0.10 -24.71
N THR A 294 -0.63 -1.13 -24.33
CA THR A 294 -0.58 -2.28 -25.24
C THR A 294 -1.78 -3.21 -25.03
N ASN A 295 -2.15 -3.96 -26.07
CA ASN A 295 -3.23 -4.95 -25.96
C ASN A 295 -2.92 -6.04 -24.92
N ASP A 296 -1.65 -6.46 -24.81
CA ASP A 296 -1.23 -7.46 -23.83
C ASP A 296 -1.39 -6.94 -22.40
N ALA A 297 -0.99 -5.69 -22.14
CA ALA A 297 -1.21 -5.08 -20.84
C ALA A 297 -2.71 -4.91 -20.51
N LEU A 298 -3.52 -4.50 -21.49
CA LEU A 298 -4.98 -4.39 -21.32
C LEU A 298 -5.63 -5.74 -20.99
N LYS A 299 -5.17 -6.83 -21.61
CA LYS A 299 -5.60 -8.19 -21.28
C LYS A 299 -5.22 -8.56 -19.86
N CYS A 300 -3.96 -8.31 -19.46
CA CYS A 300 -3.46 -8.55 -18.11
C CYS A 300 -4.22 -7.77 -17.05
N LEU A 301 -4.62 -6.50 -17.32
CA LEU A 301 -5.47 -5.71 -16.43
C LEU A 301 -6.86 -6.33 -16.27
N LYS A 302 -7.47 -6.77 -17.37
CA LYS A 302 -8.82 -7.35 -17.36
C LYS A 302 -8.89 -8.67 -16.59
N GLU A 303 -7.82 -9.46 -16.64
CA GLU A 303 -7.69 -10.77 -15.98
C GLU A 303 -7.10 -10.65 -14.56
N TYR A 304 -6.70 -9.45 -14.12
CA TYR A 304 -5.97 -9.22 -12.88
C TYR A 304 -4.73 -10.12 -12.77
N SER A 305 -3.70 -9.80 -13.56
CA SER A 305 -2.43 -10.54 -13.55
C SER A 305 -1.80 -10.62 -12.15
N ASN A 306 -0.85 -11.54 -11.99
CA ASN A 306 -0.22 -11.83 -10.71
C ASN A 306 0.31 -10.60 -9.96
N ILE A 307 0.90 -9.64 -10.67
CA ILE A 307 1.41 -8.41 -10.04
C ILE A 307 0.30 -7.65 -9.31
N ILE A 308 -0.93 -7.62 -9.84
CA ILE A 308 -2.09 -6.99 -9.22
C ILE A 308 -2.58 -7.83 -8.04
N ARG A 309 -2.73 -9.15 -8.22
CA ARG A 309 -3.22 -10.07 -7.18
C ARG A 309 -2.27 -10.12 -5.99
N TYR A 310 -0.98 -10.34 -6.22
CA TYR A 310 0.02 -10.44 -5.15
C TYR A 310 0.17 -9.12 -4.39
N SER A 311 0.19 -7.98 -5.10
CA SER A 311 0.23 -6.66 -4.51
C SER A 311 -0.97 -6.42 -3.58
N SER A 312 -2.19 -6.73 -4.05
CA SER A 312 -3.42 -6.61 -3.27
C SER A 312 -3.48 -7.60 -2.10
N THR A 313 -2.97 -8.84 -2.29
CA THR A 313 -2.95 -9.83 -1.21
C THR A 313 -2.00 -9.42 -0.08
N ILE A 314 -0.78 -8.95 -0.38
CA ILE A 314 0.14 -8.43 0.65
C ILE A 314 -0.51 -7.23 1.36
N PHE A 315 -1.17 -6.33 0.62
CA PHE A 315 -1.88 -5.20 1.20
C PHE A 315 -2.95 -5.67 2.20
N ARG A 316 -3.81 -6.64 1.82
CA ARG A 316 -4.83 -7.21 2.71
C ARG A 316 -4.23 -7.85 3.96
N LEU A 317 -3.25 -8.72 3.80
CA LEU A 317 -2.66 -9.43 4.91
C LEU A 317 -1.91 -8.48 5.89
N ALA A 318 -1.28 -7.42 5.38
CA ALA A 318 -0.67 -6.39 6.21
C ALA A 318 -1.73 -5.58 6.98
N ASN A 319 -2.84 -5.21 6.32
CA ASN A 319 -3.98 -4.56 6.96
C ASN A 319 -4.55 -5.45 8.08
N ASP A 320 -4.84 -6.71 7.81
CA ASP A 320 -5.39 -7.63 8.80
C ASP A 320 -4.48 -7.79 10.03
N LEU A 321 -3.15 -7.83 9.84
CA LEU A 321 -2.21 -7.87 10.97
C LEU A 321 -2.27 -6.62 11.84
N GLY A 322 -2.55 -5.45 11.26
CA GLY A 322 -2.64 -4.19 11.97
C GLY A 322 -4.00 -3.91 12.60
N THR A 323 -5.10 -4.44 12.04
CA THR A 323 -6.47 -4.04 12.40
C THR A 323 -7.27 -5.13 13.11
N SER A 324 -6.95 -6.42 12.91
CA SER A 324 -7.80 -7.55 13.28
C SER A 324 -8.24 -7.58 14.74
N SER A 325 -7.36 -7.22 15.68
CA SER A 325 -7.68 -7.23 17.11
C SER A 325 -8.72 -6.18 17.50
N ASP A 326 -8.72 -5.02 16.82
CA ASP A 326 -9.65 -3.92 17.10
C ASP A 326 -10.97 -4.12 16.34
N GLU A 327 -10.94 -4.66 15.14
CA GLU A 327 -12.11 -5.05 14.36
C GLU A 327 -12.90 -6.16 15.07
N LEU A 328 -12.21 -7.17 15.60
CA LEU A 328 -12.85 -8.22 16.38
C LEU A 328 -13.59 -7.69 17.63
N LYS A 329 -13.00 -6.71 18.34
CA LYS A 329 -13.66 -6.06 19.50
C LYS A 329 -14.92 -5.29 19.09
N ARG A 330 -14.99 -4.80 17.86
CA ARG A 330 -16.17 -4.11 17.29
C ARG A 330 -17.22 -5.08 16.76
N GLY A 331 -16.90 -6.36 16.61
CA GLY A 331 -17.79 -7.39 16.08
C GLY A 331 -17.83 -7.46 14.56
N ASP A 332 -16.77 -7.02 13.90
CA ASP A 332 -16.62 -7.09 12.44
C ASP A 332 -16.45 -8.55 11.93
N VAL A 333 -16.56 -8.74 10.62
CA VAL A 333 -16.34 -10.04 9.95
C VAL A 333 -14.94 -10.58 10.30
N PRO A 334 -14.80 -11.89 10.60
CA PRO A 334 -13.51 -12.51 10.82
C PRO A 334 -12.53 -12.24 9.66
N LYS A 335 -11.33 -11.78 9.98
CA LYS A 335 -10.25 -11.52 9.02
C LYS A 335 -9.28 -12.72 8.95
N SER A 336 -8.20 -12.63 8.19
CA SER A 336 -7.30 -13.76 7.93
C SER A 336 -6.81 -14.48 9.19
N ILE A 337 -6.49 -13.74 10.24
CA ILE A 337 -6.03 -14.30 11.53
C ILE A 337 -7.12 -15.15 12.16
N GLN A 338 -8.34 -14.62 12.30
CA GLN A 338 -9.47 -15.32 12.90
C GLN A 338 -9.93 -16.51 12.07
N CYS A 339 -9.91 -16.39 10.73
CA CYS A 339 -10.23 -17.49 9.83
C CYS A 339 -9.24 -18.67 10.03
N TYR A 340 -7.94 -18.37 10.10
CA TYR A 340 -6.91 -19.38 10.33
C TYR A 340 -7.00 -20.01 11.73
N MET A 341 -7.26 -19.21 12.76
CA MET A 341 -7.51 -19.71 14.13
C MET A 341 -8.73 -20.64 14.17
N HIS A 342 -9.81 -20.26 13.51
CA HIS A 342 -11.03 -21.06 13.45
C HIS A 342 -10.80 -22.41 12.74
N GLU A 343 -10.06 -22.39 11.62
CA GLU A 343 -9.78 -23.57 10.82
C GLU A 343 -8.82 -24.56 11.51
N THR A 344 -7.81 -24.04 12.21
CA THR A 344 -6.70 -24.85 12.73
C THR A 344 -6.69 -25.03 14.23
N GLY A 345 -7.40 -24.19 14.98
CA GLY A 345 -7.42 -24.19 16.45
C GLY A 345 -6.15 -23.64 17.11
N VAL A 346 -5.25 -23.00 16.35
CA VAL A 346 -4.02 -22.39 16.88
C VAL A 346 -4.27 -21.07 17.63
N SER A 347 -3.28 -20.62 18.39
CA SER A 347 -3.30 -19.33 19.06
C SER A 347 -3.21 -18.15 18.08
N GLU A 348 -3.64 -16.96 18.50
CA GLU A 348 -3.52 -15.71 17.71
C GLU A 348 -2.06 -15.41 17.33
N ALA A 349 -1.11 -15.68 18.23
CA ALA A 349 0.32 -15.51 17.97
C ALA A 349 0.82 -16.41 16.84
N GLU A 350 0.43 -17.68 16.84
CA GLU A 350 0.77 -18.66 15.81
C GLU A 350 0.08 -18.30 14.47
N ALA A 351 -1.18 -17.88 14.51
CA ALA A 351 -1.90 -17.43 13.34
C ALA A 351 -1.24 -16.17 12.73
N SER A 352 -0.90 -15.17 13.54
CA SER A 352 -0.19 -13.98 13.10
C SER A 352 1.20 -14.29 12.51
N TYR A 353 1.91 -15.26 13.07
CA TYR A 353 3.16 -15.76 12.52
C TYR A 353 2.94 -16.38 11.13
N HIS A 354 1.90 -17.21 10.97
CA HIS A 354 1.55 -17.80 9.69
C HIS A 354 1.22 -16.74 8.62
N ILE A 355 0.44 -15.70 8.99
CA ILE A 355 0.12 -14.60 8.05
C ILE A 355 1.39 -13.85 7.64
N ARG A 356 2.33 -13.58 8.57
CA ARG A 356 3.64 -12.96 8.21
C ARG A 356 4.46 -13.87 7.29
N PHE A 357 4.42 -15.16 7.48
CA PHE A 357 5.05 -16.14 6.59
C PHE A 357 4.43 -16.06 5.18
N LEU A 358 3.10 -16.03 5.05
CA LEU A 358 2.43 -15.87 3.75
C LEU A 358 2.85 -14.58 3.05
N ILE A 359 2.92 -13.45 3.76
CA ILE A 359 3.42 -12.17 3.22
C ILE A 359 4.83 -12.38 2.64
N SER A 360 5.74 -13.01 3.40
CA SER A 360 7.11 -13.26 2.94
C SER A 360 7.16 -14.12 1.67
N GLU A 361 6.33 -15.16 1.59
CA GLU A 361 6.26 -16.03 0.39
C GLU A 361 5.71 -15.28 -0.83
N ILE A 362 4.70 -14.41 -0.64
CA ILE A 362 4.17 -13.61 -1.74
C ILE A 362 5.19 -12.55 -2.20
N TRP A 363 6.00 -11.99 -1.29
CA TRP A 363 7.11 -11.10 -1.66
C TRP A 363 8.11 -11.79 -2.61
N LYS A 364 8.45 -13.07 -2.39
CA LYS A 364 9.31 -13.83 -3.31
C LYS A 364 8.71 -13.93 -4.71
N LYS A 365 7.39 -14.20 -4.78
CA LYS A 365 6.65 -14.23 -6.05
C LYS A 365 6.64 -12.86 -6.73
N MET A 366 6.47 -11.78 -5.97
CA MET A 366 6.55 -10.42 -6.51
C MET A 366 7.94 -10.07 -7.05
N ASN A 367 9.01 -10.52 -6.39
CA ASN A 367 10.37 -10.32 -6.92
C ASN A 367 10.53 -11.02 -8.29
N ASN A 368 9.98 -12.23 -8.47
CA ASN A 368 9.96 -12.91 -9.77
C ASN A 368 9.21 -12.11 -10.85
N GLU A 369 8.04 -11.52 -10.51
CA GLU A 369 7.28 -10.69 -11.46
C GLU A 369 8.08 -9.47 -11.95
N LYS A 370 9.00 -8.95 -11.14
CA LYS A 370 9.87 -7.83 -11.52
C LYS A 370 10.94 -8.24 -12.54
N THR A 371 11.43 -9.47 -12.46
CA THR A 371 12.51 -9.99 -13.32
C THR A 371 12.00 -10.65 -14.60
N THR A 372 10.72 -11.01 -14.66
CA THR A 372 10.07 -11.58 -15.83
C THR A 372 9.76 -10.52 -16.89
N ASN A 373 9.56 -10.96 -18.15
CA ASN A 373 9.19 -10.07 -19.25
C ASN A 373 7.72 -9.60 -19.09
N SER A 374 7.53 -8.52 -18.32
CA SER A 374 6.22 -7.97 -18.00
C SER A 374 5.68 -7.09 -19.13
N PRO A 375 4.38 -7.14 -19.45
CA PRO A 375 3.76 -6.21 -20.41
C PRO A 375 3.58 -4.80 -19.83
N PHE A 376 3.88 -4.60 -18.54
CA PHE A 376 3.73 -3.34 -17.83
C PHE A 376 5.04 -2.54 -17.82
N SER A 377 4.90 -1.21 -17.77
CA SER A 377 6.06 -0.32 -17.63
C SER A 377 6.71 -0.43 -16.25
N GLU A 378 7.99 -0.07 -16.17
CA GLU A 378 8.72 0.01 -14.89
C GLU A 378 8.02 0.92 -13.86
N THR A 379 7.42 2.02 -14.32
CA THR A 379 6.67 2.94 -13.46
C THR A 379 5.46 2.25 -12.84
N PHE A 380 4.70 1.50 -13.62
CA PHE A 380 3.55 0.76 -13.09
C PHE A 380 3.98 -0.35 -12.13
N ILE A 381 5.02 -1.11 -12.48
CA ILE A 381 5.59 -2.14 -11.59
C ILE A 381 6.04 -1.51 -10.26
N LYS A 382 6.70 -0.34 -10.33
CA LYS A 382 7.11 0.42 -9.13
C LYS A 382 5.91 0.80 -8.26
N ILE A 383 4.81 1.27 -8.86
CA ILE A 383 3.58 1.61 -8.12
C ILE A 383 2.99 0.37 -7.47
N ALA A 384 2.93 -0.77 -8.17
CA ALA A 384 2.45 -2.02 -7.61
C ALA A 384 3.29 -2.45 -6.38
N PHE A 385 4.62 -2.34 -6.44
CA PHE A 385 5.49 -2.58 -5.29
C PHE A 385 5.27 -1.56 -4.16
N ASN A 386 5.07 -0.30 -4.50
CA ASN A 386 4.86 0.74 -3.51
C ASN A 386 3.51 0.61 -2.79
N LEU A 387 2.49 -0.01 -3.42
CA LEU A 387 1.19 -0.24 -2.79
C LEU A 387 1.33 -1.07 -1.51
N PHE A 388 2.02 -2.19 -1.55
CA PHE A 388 2.19 -3.02 -0.36
C PHE A 388 3.34 -2.56 0.56
N ARG A 389 4.32 -1.79 0.06
CA ARG A 389 5.26 -1.06 0.92
C ARG A 389 4.52 -0.05 1.78
N MET A 390 3.58 0.68 1.17
CA MET A 390 2.73 1.62 1.88
C MET A 390 1.85 0.91 2.91
N ALA A 391 1.26 -0.23 2.55
CA ALA A 391 0.47 -1.04 3.47
C ALA A 391 1.30 -1.48 4.69
N GLN A 392 2.50 -2.00 4.48
CA GLN A 392 3.38 -2.39 5.58
C GLN A 392 3.78 -1.20 6.46
N CYS A 393 4.06 -0.03 5.85
CA CYS A 393 4.34 1.19 6.61
C CYS A 393 3.13 1.60 7.47
N THR A 394 1.92 1.59 6.90
CA THR A 394 0.70 2.06 7.56
C THR A 394 0.24 1.14 8.68
N TYR A 395 0.39 -0.19 8.50
CA TYR A 395 -0.18 -1.19 9.42
C TYR A 395 0.85 -1.89 10.30
N HIS A 396 2.12 -1.48 10.26
CA HIS A 396 3.20 -2.11 11.04
C HIS A 396 2.97 -2.04 12.55
N GLN A 397 2.46 -0.91 13.04
CA GLN A 397 2.21 -0.66 14.47
C GLN A 397 0.72 -0.47 14.79
N GLY A 398 -0.17 -1.13 14.05
CA GLY A 398 -1.63 -1.03 14.22
C GLY A 398 -2.31 -0.33 13.05
N ASP A 399 -3.57 0.08 13.23
CA ASP A 399 -4.37 0.73 12.20
C ASP A 399 -3.96 2.20 11.99
N GLY A 400 -2.97 2.44 11.13
CA GLY A 400 -2.53 3.79 10.80
C GLY A 400 -3.40 4.53 9.77
N PHE A 401 -4.43 3.87 9.19
CA PHE A 401 -5.36 4.51 8.26
C PHE A 401 -6.71 4.85 8.92
N GLY A 402 -7.29 3.93 9.64
CA GLY A 402 -8.58 4.11 10.30
C GLY A 402 -8.47 4.89 11.62
N ILE A 403 -7.36 4.76 12.34
CA ILE A 403 -7.09 5.43 13.61
C ILE A 403 -5.79 6.21 13.48
N VAL A 404 -5.88 7.54 13.52
CA VAL A 404 -4.69 8.40 13.46
C VAL A 404 -3.88 8.22 14.74
N ASN A 405 -2.84 7.40 14.70
CA ASN A 405 -1.86 7.25 15.77
C ASN A 405 -0.74 8.32 15.68
N CYS A 406 0.08 8.43 16.73
CA CYS A 406 1.17 9.42 16.77
C CYS A 406 2.17 9.22 15.63
N GLU A 407 2.49 7.97 15.31
CA GLU A 407 3.46 7.63 14.26
C GLU A 407 2.98 8.06 12.86
N THR A 408 1.76 7.70 12.47
CA THR A 408 1.18 8.14 11.19
C THR A 408 1.13 9.66 11.11
N LYS A 409 0.78 10.34 12.21
CA LYS A 409 0.78 11.81 12.26
C LYS A 409 2.19 12.38 12.04
N ASP A 410 3.20 11.83 12.69
CA ASP A 410 4.59 12.29 12.53
C ASP A 410 5.11 12.02 11.10
N GLN A 411 4.76 10.88 10.52
CA GLN A 411 5.07 10.56 9.13
C GLN A 411 4.43 11.56 8.16
N VAL A 412 3.14 11.88 8.33
CA VAL A 412 2.43 12.89 7.52
C VAL A 412 3.06 14.27 7.68
N LEU A 413 3.36 14.70 8.92
CA LEU A 413 4.00 15.99 9.18
C LEU A 413 5.38 16.07 8.52
N SER A 414 6.18 15.02 8.64
CA SER A 414 7.53 14.96 8.05
C SER A 414 7.53 15.03 6.52
N LEU A 415 6.54 14.43 5.85
CA LEU A 415 6.46 14.44 4.40
C LEU A 415 5.76 15.67 3.81
N LEU A 416 4.81 16.27 4.53
CA LEU A 416 3.93 17.31 3.98
C LEU A 416 4.13 18.69 4.59
N ILE A 417 4.56 18.80 5.85
CA ILE A 417 4.52 20.07 6.57
C ILE A 417 5.92 20.56 6.93
N GLU A 418 6.78 19.70 7.48
CA GLU A 418 8.06 20.06 8.05
C GLU A 418 9.18 19.98 7.00
N PRO A 419 9.67 21.13 6.48
CA PRO A 419 10.81 21.10 5.57
C PRO A 419 12.08 20.70 6.31
N ILE A 420 13.02 20.09 5.58
CA ILE A 420 14.36 19.81 6.13
C ILE A 420 15.15 21.12 6.17
N PRO A 421 15.73 21.50 7.33
CA PRO A 421 16.53 22.74 7.43
C PRO A 421 17.74 22.71 6.49
N CYS A 422 17.83 23.72 5.62
CA CYS A 422 18.95 23.93 4.69
C CYS A 422 19.88 25.02 5.20
N ARG A 423 21.18 24.90 4.96
CA ARG A 423 22.17 25.92 5.38
C ARG A 423 22.07 27.22 4.56
N ILE A 424 21.51 27.14 3.34
CA ILE A 424 21.44 28.25 2.38
C ILE A 424 20.25 29.21 2.67
N SER A 425 19.37 28.94 3.63
CA SER A 425 18.22 29.80 3.96
C SER A 425 18.60 31.08 4.75
N ALA A 426 19.88 31.42 4.87
CA ALA A 426 20.39 32.56 5.62
C ALA A 426 21.14 33.59 4.77
N MET A 427 20.78 33.72 3.47
CA MET A 427 21.24 34.85 2.64
C MET A 427 20.04 35.66 2.11
#